data_01536067647ab6fa17eb7b42c48c6f2e
#
_entry.id   01536067647ab6fa17eb7b42c48c6f2e
#
_cell.length_a   1.000
_cell.length_b   1.000
_cell.length_c   1.000
_cell.angle_alpha   90.00
_cell.angle_beta   90.00
_cell.angle_gamma   90.00
#
_symmetry.space_group_name_H-M   'P 1'
#
loop_
_entity.id
_entity.type
_entity.pdbx_description
1 polymer ?
#
loop_
_entity_poly.entity_id
_entity_poly.type
_entity_poly.pdbx_seq_one_letter_code
_entity_poly.pdbx_strand_id
1 'polypeptide(L)'
;KSRLTEGATWHAAGLVGQFRSQQNLMSLMNDSVKLFDVLAEETGQDPDWRKFGSLRLAQTEDRWKELLKSYSAAQAVGFEMNLMTPNEARDVHPLIETSDLVGAAFIPADGYIDPNSLTQAYAKGIRANGGRIFEGVMVKDLVRDGDRITQVVTEQGSIKVETVVNAAGLWARQVGWMAGVEIPAGVVEHQYLVTEKSDRIPANLPALRDPDGGFYAKPEPGALAIGGWERQTNPVNPIEGFPWANERFLFDGDMDRLAEFFEPAMHRLPVLGELGMRTIINGPIPISPDGEPIMGPVPGVSNLFAACAFTSGIAASGGAGKALANWIMHGDPGLDLWAFDIRRFGPLHAGARFLHDRAVESYSKYYAIHWPGEELESARGVRRSPLYATLKAQGAVFGSKFGWERANWFSYGDIPQQDVYVGHNRTSLSAVSTWRPARPWS
;
A
#
# COMPACT_ATOMS: atom_id res chain seq x y z
N LYS A 1 -18.04 10.51 9.15
CA LYS A 1 -18.01 9.31 10.00
C LYS A 1 -18.67 9.60 11.33
N SER A 2 -19.34 8.60 11.92
CA SER A 2 -20.00 8.74 13.21
C SER A 2 -19.01 8.92 14.35
N ARG A 3 -17.83 8.31 14.22
CA ARG A 3 -16.74 8.37 15.20
C ARG A 3 -15.38 8.39 14.53
N LEU A 4 -14.38 8.86 15.26
CA LEU A 4 -12.98 8.68 14.89
C LEU A 4 -12.67 7.19 14.71
N THR A 5 -11.69 6.88 13.86
CA THR A 5 -11.22 5.53 13.50
C THR A 5 -12.10 4.71 12.56
N GLU A 6 -13.34 5.03 12.35
CA GLU A 6 -14.21 4.32 11.41
C GLU A 6 -13.71 4.36 9.96
N GLY A 7 -14.20 3.47 9.12
CA GLY A 7 -13.65 3.17 7.78
C GLY A 7 -12.57 2.08 7.87
N ALA A 8 -11.50 2.15 7.10
CA ALA A 8 -10.45 1.12 7.09
C ALA A 8 -9.53 1.15 8.34
N THR A 9 -9.55 2.22 9.14
CA THR A 9 -8.62 2.39 10.26
C THR A 9 -8.87 1.41 11.41
N TRP A 10 -10.13 1.19 11.81
CA TRP A 10 -10.46 0.41 13.01
C TRP A 10 -10.12 -1.08 12.91
N HIS A 11 -10.03 -1.60 11.67
CA HIS A 11 -9.67 -3.00 11.41
C HIS A 11 -8.26 -3.16 10.81
N ALA A 12 -7.45 -2.10 10.78
CA ALA A 12 -6.09 -2.20 10.28
C ALA A 12 -5.20 -3.00 11.24
N ALA A 13 -4.33 -3.84 10.71
CA ALA A 13 -3.42 -4.65 11.52
C ALA A 13 -2.37 -3.82 12.29
N GLY A 14 -2.09 -2.60 11.88
CA GLY A 14 -1.19 -1.68 12.58
C GLY A 14 0.31 -1.99 12.43
N LEU A 15 0.70 -2.75 11.43
CA LEU A 15 2.11 -2.99 11.11
C LEU A 15 2.79 -1.72 10.63
N VAL A 16 3.95 -1.41 11.21
CA VAL A 16 4.77 -0.25 10.84
C VAL A 16 6.12 -0.74 10.33
N GLY A 17 6.24 -0.77 9.01
CA GLY A 17 7.49 -1.09 8.33
C GLY A 17 7.98 0.14 7.55
N GLN A 18 9.23 0.54 7.78
CA GLN A 18 9.78 1.77 7.22
C GLN A 18 10.46 1.55 5.88
N PHE A 19 11.15 0.41 5.72
CA PHE A 19 11.90 0.17 4.49
C PHE A 19 10.97 0.13 3.27
N ARG A 20 11.34 0.90 2.24
CA ARG A 20 10.76 0.89 0.90
C ARG A 20 11.89 1.02 -0.12
N SER A 21 11.70 0.42 -1.29
CA SER A 21 12.68 0.53 -2.40
C SER A 21 12.81 1.95 -2.94
N GLN A 22 11.77 2.75 -2.78
CA GLN A 22 11.76 4.17 -3.14
C GLN A 22 12.17 5.02 -1.93
N GLN A 23 13.29 5.75 -2.04
CA GLN A 23 13.84 6.55 -0.95
C GLN A 23 12.86 7.57 -0.37
N ASN A 24 12.09 8.22 -1.22
CA ASN A 24 11.14 9.25 -0.77
C ASN A 24 9.97 8.65 0.04
N LEU A 25 9.48 7.45 -0.34
CA LEU A 25 8.48 6.74 0.46
C LEU A 25 9.07 6.27 1.80
N MET A 26 10.31 5.79 1.79
CA MET A 26 11.02 5.45 3.02
C MET A 26 11.16 6.68 3.93
N SER A 27 11.43 7.86 3.38
CA SER A 27 11.48 9.11 4.14
C SER A 27 10.14 9.45 4.79
N LEU A 28 9.01 9.26 4.10
CA LEU A 28 7.67 9.43 4.69
C LEU A 28 7.44 8.47 5.86
N MET A 29 7.82 7.19 5.71
CA MET A 29 7.68 6.20 6.78
C MET A 29 8.55 6.55 7.99
N ASN A 30 9.78 7.00 7.75
CA ASN A 30 10.72 7.40 8.79
C ASN A 30 10.23 8.66 9.55
N ASP A 31 9.69 9.65 8.83
CA ASP A 31 9.08 10.83 9.47
C ASP A 31 7.84 10.45 10.31
N SER A 32 7.07 9.43 9.89
CA SER A 32 5.97 8.91 10.70
C SER A 32 6.46 8.30 12.01
N VAL A 33 7.50 7.46 11.97
CA VAL A 33 8.05 6.82 13.16
C VAL A 33 8.65 7.85 14.13
N LYS A 34 9.35 8.85 13.61
CA LYS A 34 9.84 9.97 14.47
C LYS A 34 8.69 10.67 15.19
N LEU A 35 7.55 10.85 14.52
CA LEU A 35 6.36 11.42 15.17
C LEU A 35 5.78 10.46 16.21
N PHE A 36 5.69 9.15 15.91
CA PHE A 36 5.18 8.17 16.87
C PHE A 36 6.01 8.12 18.16
N ASP A 37 7.34 8.27 18.05
CA ASP A 37 8.26 8.26 19.18
C ASP A 37 8.00 9.42 20.19
N VAL A 38 7.46 10.56 19.72
CA VAL A 38 7.23 11.75 20.56
C VAL A 38 5.75 12.05 20.82
N LEU A 39 4.84 11.38 20.14
CA LEU A 39 3.42 11.73 20.12
C LEU A 39 2.74 11.60 21.49
N ALA A 40 3.18 10.65 22.32
CA ALA A 40 2.68 10.49 23.69
C ALA A 40 3.03 11.69 24.55
N GLU A 41 4.25 12.21 24.43
CA GLU A 41 4.71 13.40 25.16
C GLU A 41 4.00 14.67 24.69
N GLU A 42 3.89 14.85 23.37
CA GLU A 42 3.27 16.04 22.77
C GLU A 42 1.75 16.13 23.02
N THR A 43 1.07 15.00 23.11
CA THR A 43 -0.41 14.98 23.15
C THR A 43 -0.99 14.48 24.47
N GLY A 44 -0.18 13.87 25.32
CA GLY A 44 -0.64 13.18 26.52
C GLY A 44 -1.50 11.95 26.21
N GLN A 45 -1.36 11.35 25.00
CA GLN A 45 -2.05 10.14 24.56
C GLN A 45 -1.03 9.15 24.01
N ASP A 46 -0.87 8.00 24.69
CA ASP A 46 -0.04 6.90 24.19
C ASP A 46 -0.65 6.35 22.89
N PRO A 47 0.09 6.38 21.75
CA PRO A 47 -0.36 5.76 20.50
C PRO A 47 -0.22 4.24 20.51
N ASP A 48 0.24 3.63 21.59
CA ASP A 48 0.61 2.21 21.72
C ASP A 48 1.63 1.76 20.67
N TRP A 49 2.67 2.58 20.48
CA TRP A 49 3.77 2.31 19.56
C TRP A 49 4.75 1.31 20.18
N ARG A 50 4.91 0.14 19.54
CA ARG A 50 5.78 -0.97 19.97
C ARG A 50 6.92 -1.17 18.97
N LYS A 51 8.10 -0.68 19.31
CA LYS A 51 9.30 -0.70 18.47
C LYS A 51 10.12 -1.97 18.75
N PHE A 52 9.55 -3.13 18.38
CA PHE A 52 10.22 -4.42 18.56
C PHE A 52 10.88 -4.94 17.29
N GLY A 53 10.94 -4.13 16.24
CA GLY A 53 11.51 -4.49 14.95
C GLY A 53 10.54 -5.23 14.02
N SER A 54 11.04 -5.52 12.83
CA SER A 54 10.41 -6.45 11.90
C SER A 54 11.43 -7.38 11.28
N LEU A 55 11.04 -8.64 11.11
CA LEU A 55 11.82 -9.68 10.46
C LEU A 55 11.19 -10.02 9.11
N ARG A 56 11.97 -9.97 8.04
CA ARG A 56 11.56 -10.34 6.68
C ARG A 56 12.35 -11.55 6.22
N LEU A 57 11.66 -12.61 5.84
CA LEU A 57 12.22 -13.91 5.50
C LEU A 57 12.48 -14.06 4.00
N ALA A 58 13.44 -14.92 3.65
CA ALA A 58 13.69 -15.39 2.29
C ALA A 58 13.78 -16.93 2.30
N GLN A 59 12.84 -17.58 1.61
CA GLN A 59 12.84 -19.05 1.42
C GLN A 59 13.55 -19.44 0.13
N THR A 60 13.63 -18.52 -0.84
CA THR A 60 14.23 -18.78 -2.14
C THR A 60 15.46 -17.93 -2.39
N GLU A 61 16.38 -18.43 -3.23
CA GLU A 61 17.56 -17.68 -3.67
C GLU A 61 17.21 -16.35 -4.35
N ASP A 62 16.11 -16.29 -5.07
CA ASP A 62 15.68 -15.06 -5.73
C ASP A 62 15.13 -14.05 -4.71
N ARG A 63 14.39 -14.48 -3.70
CA ARG A 63 13.99 -13.65 -2.58
C ARG A 63 15.18 -13.14 -1.78
N TRP A 64 16.16 -14.00 -1.57
CA TRP A 64 17.41 -13.61 -0.91
C TRP A 64 18.15 -12.51 -1.69
N LYS A 65 18.26 -12.64 -3.02
CA LYS A 65 18.83 -11.59 -3.87
C LYS A 65 18.04 -10.28 -3.78
N GLU A 66 16.70 -10.34 -3.69
CA GLU A 66 15.87 -9.16 -3.43
C GLU A 66 16.20 -8.51 -2.08
N LEU A 67 16.38 -9.30 -1.02
CA LEU A 67 16.80 -8.79 0.28
C LEU A 67 18.19 -8.17 0.26
N LEU A 68 19.15 -8.79 -0.44
CA LEU A 68 20.49 -8.21 -0.63
C LEU A 68 20.46 -6.88 -1.38
N LYS A 69 19.63 -6.76 -2.40
CA LYS A 69 19.39 -5.50 -3.11
C LYS A 69 18.78 -4.46 -2.18
N SER A 70 17.80 -4.85 -1.38
CA SER A 70 17.15 -4.00 -0.38
C SER A 70 18.14 -3.53 0.68
N TYR A 71 18.98 -4.43 1.17
CA TYR A 71 20.07 -4.11 2.10
C TYR A 71 21.05 -3.08 1.52
N SER A 72 21.49 -3.28 0.28
CA SER A 72 22.38 -2.33 -0.39
C SER A 72 21.75 -0.96 -0.54
N ALA A 73 20.46 -0.88 -0.87
CA ALA A 73 19.73 0.38 -0.94
C ALA A 73 19.59 1.04 0.43
N ALA A 74 19.33 0.26 1.49
CA ALA A 74 19.26 0.75 2.86
C ALA A 74 20.61 1.36 3.31
N GLN A 75 21.72 0.66 3.06
CA GLN A 75 23.07 1.15 3.38
C GLN A 75 23.40 2.46 2.65
N ALA A 76 23.00 2.59 1.39
CA ALA A 76 23.26 3.79 0.59
C ALA A 76 22.63 5.07 1.19
N VAL A 77 21.59 4.93 2.02
CA VAL A 77 20.88 6.06 2.66
C VAL A 77 21.04 6.08 4.18
N GLY A 78 21.93 5.24 4.74
CA GLY A 78 22.16 5.16 6.18
C GLY A 78 20.98 4.58 6.97
N PHE A 79 20.13 3.77 6.33
CA PHE A 79 19.02 3.10 7.00
C PHE A 79 19.47 1.77 7.60
N GLU A 80 19.17 1.54 8.87
CA GLU A 80 19.59 0.34 9.58
C GLU A 80 18.77 -0.88 9.15
N MET A 81 19.44 -1.83 8.55
CA MET A 81 18.91 -3.15 8.18
C MET A 81 20.01 -4.19 8.41
N ASN A 82 19.71 -5.26 9.08
CA ASN A 82 20.67 -6.32 9.43
C ASN A 82 20.29 -7.59 8.68
N LEU A 83 21.23 -8.11 7.87
CA LEU A 83 21.08 -9.43 7.26
C LEU A 83 21.36 -10.51 8.31
N MET A 84 20.60 -11.59 8.28
CA MET A 84 20.64 -12.67 9.27
C MET A 84 20.68 -14.03 8.60
N THR A 85 21.42 -14.93 9.21
CA THR A 85 21.31 -16.37 8.97
C THR A 85 19.98 -16.90 9.52
N PRO A 86 19.53 -18.10 9.09
CA PRO A 86 18.33 -18.73 9.66
C PRO A 86 18.38 -18.89 11.19
N ASN A 87 19.53 -19.20 11.75
CA ASN A 87 19.68 -19.35 13.21
C ASN A 87 19.54 -18.01 13.94
N GLU A 88 20.19 -16.94 13.47
CA GLU A 88 20.05 -15.61 14.03
C GLU A 88 18.60 -15.11 13.92
N ALA A 89 17.89 -15.43 12.83
CA ALA A 89 16.47 -15.13 12.68
C ALA A 89 15.61 -15.85 13.74
N ARG A 90 15.94 -17.10 14.06
CA ARG A 90 15.28 -17.85 15.14
C ARG A 90 15.56 -17.25 16.52
N ASP A 91 16.77 -16.77 16.77
CA ASP A 91 17.11 -16.13 18.04
C ASP A 91 16.26 -14.85 18.26
N VAL A 92 15.97 -14.11 17.18
CA VAL A 92 15.14 -12.90 17.21
C VAL A 92 13.64 -13.23 17.30
N HIS A 93 13.20 -14.30 16.64
CA HIS A 93 11.80 -14.72 16.62
C HIS A 93 11.67 -16.23 16.89
N PRO A 94 11.65 -16.64 18.17
CA PRO A 94 11.81 -18.05 18.58
C PRO A 94 10.65 -18.98 18.17
N LEU A 95 9.57 -18.45 17.60
CA LEU A 95 8.42 -19.26 17.16
C LEU A 95 8.55 -19.74 15.71
N ILE A 96 9.54 -19.27 14.94
CA ILE A 96 9.65 -19.60 13.51
C ILE A 96 10.39 -20.91 13.26
N GLU A 97 9.90 -21.69 12.29
CA GLU A 97 10.66 -22.74 11.61
C GLU A 97 11.62 -22.10 10.60
N THR A 98 12.86 -22.56 10.56
CA THR A 98 13.91 -21.92 9.76
C THR A 98 14.69 -22.87 8.85
N SER A 99 14.37 -24.17 8.84
CA SER A 99 15.12 -25.19 8.09
C SER A 99 15.08 -25.01 6.57
N ASP A 100 14.07 -24.34 6.04
CA ASP A 100 13.86 -24.03 4.63
C ASP A 100 14.27 -22.58 4.25
N LEU A 101 14.81 -21.80 5.19
CA LEU A 101 15.22 -20.42 4.93
C LEU A 101 16.62 -20.34 4.31
N VAL A 102 16.77 -19.48 3.32
CA VAL A 102 18.07 -19.02 2.80
C VAL A 102 18.67 -17.96 3.71
N GLY A 103 17.82 -17.07 4.25
CA GLY A 103 18.22 -16.00 5.16
C GLY A 103 17.07 -15.10 5.53
N ALA A 104 17.37 -14.02 6.25
CA ALA A 104 16.40 -13.02 6.67
C ALA A 104 17.02 -11.61 6.73
N ALA A 105 16.16 -10.60 6.82
CA ALA A 105 16.57 -9.24 7.13
C ALA A 105 15.77 -8.72 8.33
N PHE A 106 16.48 -8.15 9.31
CA PHE A 106 15.89 -7.54 10.49
C PHE A 106 16.02 -6.01 10.44
N ILE A 107 14.92 -5.31 10.73
CA ILE A 107 14.87 -3.86 10.78
C ILE A 107 14.50 -3.45 12.22
N PRO A 108 15.45 -3.00 13.03
CA PRO A 108 15.22 -2.72 14.45
C PRO A 108 14.24 -1.57 14.70
N ALA A 109 14.25 -0.58 13.82
CA ALA A 109 13.41 0.62 13.93
C ALA A 109 11.94 0.41 13.58
N ASP A 110 11.57 -0.74 13.02
CA ASP A 110 10.20 -1.13 12.71
C ASP A 110 9.44 -1.59 13.96
N GLY A 111 8.15 -1.85 13.79
CA GLY A 111 7.31 -2.37 14.86
C GLY A 111 5.84 -2.42 14.47
N TYR A 112 4.99 -2.19 15.45
CA TYR A 112 3.54 -2.14 15.27
C TYR A 112 2.90 -1.15 16.25
N ILE A 113 1.74 -0.65 15.90
CA ILE A 113 1.03 0.41 16.63
C ILE A 113 -0.46 0.08 16.66
N ASP A 114 -1.16 0.48 17.72
CA ASP A 114 -2.62 0.39 17.71
C ASP A 114 -3.23 1.54 16.88
N PRO A 115 -3.94 1.23 15.76
CA PRO A 115 -4.47 2.27 14.89
C PRO A 115 -5.48 3.20 15.56
N ASN A 116 -6.17 2.69 16.58
CA ASN A 116 -7.16 3.44 17.32
C ASN A 116 -6.49 4.45 18.26
N SER A 117 -5.54 3.99 19.07
CA SER A 117 -4.77 4.82 19.98
C SER A 117 -3.98 5.90 19.23
N LEU A 118 -3.37 5.55 18.09
CA LEU A 118 -2.70 6.51 17.21
C LEU A 118 -3.66 7.60 16.72
N THR A 119 -4.85 7.23 16.25
CA THR A 119 -5.85 8.20 15.79
C THR A 119 -6.32 9.11 16.91
N GLN A 120 -6.50 8.59 18.13
CA GLN A 120 -6.86 9.40 19.30
C GLN A 120 -5.73 10.36 19.68
N ALA A 121 -4.46 9.94 19.57
CA ALA A 121 -3.32 10.80 19.81
C ALA A 121 -3.28 11.96 18.80
N TYR A 122 -3.46 11.68 17.50
CA TYR A 122 -3.59 12.73 16.48
C TYR A 122 -4.76 13.67 16.77
N ALA A 123 -5.92 13.14 17.16
CA ALA A 123 -7.09 13.95 17.47
C ALA A 123 -6.84 14.91 18.66
N LYS A 124 -6.13 14.45 19.69
CA LYS A 124 -5.69 15.31 20.79
C LYS A 124 -4.72 16.39 20.31
N GLY A 125 -3.73 16.03 19.50
CA GLY A 125 -2.78 16.97 18.91
C GLY A 125 -3.48 18.05 18.06
N ILE A 126 -4.43 17.66 17.22
CA ILE A 126 -5.25 18.60 16.43
C ILE A 126 -5.97 19.60 17.34
N ARG A 127 -6.65 19.12 18.39
CA ARG A 127 -7.40 19.98 19.33
C ARG A 127 -6.48 20.90 20.13
N ALA A 128 -5.33 20.39 20.57
CA ALA A 128 -4.33 21.17 21.31
C ALA A 128 -3.77 22.34 20.48
N ASN A 129 -3.69 22.15 19.16
CA ASN A 129 -3.26 23.18 18.21
C ASN A 129 -4.40 24.01 17.63
N GLY A 130 -5.58 24.04 18.26
CA GLY A 130 -6.73 24.85 17.86
C GLY A 130 -7.57 24.29 16.71
N GLY A 131 -7.25 23.10 16.21
CA GLY A 131 -8.04 22.41 15.18
C GLY A 131 -9.36 21.88 15.76
N ARG A 132 -10.37 21.77 14.91
CA ARG A 132 -11.71 21.29 15.28
C ARG A 132 -12.01 19.98 14.56
N ILE A 133 -12.61 19.03 15.28
CA ILE A 133 -13.04 17.74 14.76
C ILE A 133 -14.54 17.63 14.99
N PHE A 134 -15.27 17.38 13.92
CA PHE A 134 -16.70 17.18 13.91
C PHE A 134 -17.02 15.72 13.54
N GLU A 135 -17.50 14.95 14.49
CA GLU A 135 -17.96 13.58 14.29
C GLU A 135 -19.47 13.59 14.02
N GLY A 136 -19.96 12.61 13.27
CA GLY A 136 -21.39 12.53 12.91
C GLY A 136 -21.84 13.65 11.99
N VAL A 137 -20.93 14.28 11.26
CA VAL A 137 -21.25 15.35 10.30
C VAL A 137 -20.94 14.87 8.89
N MET A 138 -21.99 14.57 8.14
CA MET A 138 -21.84 14.10 6.77
C MET A 138 -21.67 15.25 5.80
N VAL A 139 -20.60 15.19 4.99
CA VAL A 139 -20.43 16.07 3.82
C VAL A 139 -21.40 15.62 2.72
N LYS A 140 -22.19 16.53 2.23
CA LYS A 140 -23.21 16.29 1.20
C LYS A 140 -22.80 16.79 -0.17
N ASP A 141 -22.02 17.89 -0.22
CA ASP A 141 -21.62 18.51 -1.48
C ASP A 141 -20.39 19.42 -1.30
N LEU A 142 -19.72 19.71 -2.40
CA LEU A 142 -18.62 20.65 -2.50
C LEU A 142 -18.97 21.72 -3.54
N VAL A 143 -19.38 22.92 -3.06
CA VAL A 143 -19.80 24.03 -3.95
C VAL A 143 -18.57 24.66 -4.60
N ARG A 144 -18.59 24.73 -5.92
CA ARG A 144 -17.51 25.33 -6.73
C ARG A 144 -17.93 26.67 -7.31
N ASP A 145 -16.95 27.57 -7.44
CA ASP A 145 -16.98 28.75 -8.30
C ASP A 145 -15.76 28.62 -9.25
N GLY A 146 -16.04 28.37 -10.51
CA GLY A 146 -15.04 28.06 -11.52
C GLY A 146 -14.24 26.78 -11.15
N ASP A 147 -12.93 26.94 -11.00
CA ASP A 147 -12.00 25.86 -10.62
C ASP A 147 -11.75 25.76 -9.12
N ARG A 148 -12.50 26.51 -8.29
CA ARG A 148 -12.26 26.60 -6.85
C ARG A 148 -13.46 26.16 -6.03
N ILE A 149 -13.24 25.31 -5.00
CA ILE A 149 -14.26 25.00 -3.99
C ILE A 149 -14.34 26.19 -3.02
N THR A 150 -15.55 26.70 -2.82
CA THR A 150 -15.83 27.83 -1.93
C THR A 150 -16.51 27.41 -0.64
N GLN A 151 -17.25 26.29 -0.65
CA GLN A 151 -17.97 25.80 0.50
C GLN A 151 -17.99 24.27 0.54
N VAL A 152 -17.93 23.74 1.75
CA VAL A 152 -18.28 22.35 2.07
C VAL A 152 -19.68 22.35 2.68
N VAL A 153 -20.61 21.67 2.03
CA VAL A 153 -22.00 21.55 2.48
C VAL A 153 -22.14 20.29 3.33
N THR A 154 -22.70 20.44 4.51
CA THR A 154 -22.98 19.33 5.43
C THR A 154 -24.47 19.33 5.79
N GLU A 155 -24.95 18.26 6.43
CA GLU A 155 -26.33 18.22 6.96
C GLU A 155 -26.57 19.22 8.09
N GLN A 156 -25.52 19.79 8.69
CA GLN A 156 -25.62 20.77 9.78
C GLN A 156 -25.35 22.21 9.32
N GLY A 157 -25.11 22.41 8.02
CA GLY A 157 -24.83 23.73 7.43
C GLY A 157 -23.63 23.72 6.52
N SER A 158 -23.28 24.90 6.01
CA SER A 158 -22.16 25.07 5.06
C SER A 158 -20.96 25.75 5.71
N ILE A 159 -19.77 25.31 5.37
CA ILE A 159 -18.50 25.84 5.84
C ILE A 159 -17.80 26.51 4.66
N LYS A 160 -17.47 27.79 4.76
CA LYS A 160 -16.58 28.46 3.79
C LYS A 160 -15.16 27.95 3.94
N VAL A 161 -14.49 27.66 2.84
CA VAL A 161 -13.17 27.05 2.83
C VAL A 161 -12.22 27.76 1.86
N GLU A 162 -10.95 27.78 2.22
CA GLU A 162 -9.86 28.23 1.34
C GLU A 162 -9.19 27.02 0.66
N THR A 163 -9.02 25.92 1.39
CA THR A 163 -8.42 24.66 0.91
C THR A 163 -9.22 23.49 1.42
N VAL A 164 -9.36 22.46 0.60
CA VAL A 164 -10.01 21.20 0.94
C VAL A 164 -9.01 20.05 0.77
N VAL A 165 -8.96 19.16 1.74
CA VAL A 165 -8.20 17.90 1.63
C VAL A 165 -9.18 16.74 1.62
N ASN A 166 -9.20 15.98 0.54
CA ASN A 166 -9.93 14.72 0.46
C ASN A 166 -9.09 13.59 1.06
N ALA A 167 -9.29 13.31 2.33
CA ALA A 167 -8.72 12.19 3.05
C ALA A 167 -9.79 11.15 3.43
N ALA A 168 -10.81 10.98 2.56
CA ALA A 168 -12.01 10.21 2.86
C ALA A 168 -11.82 8.68 2.76
N GLY A 169 -10.61 8.17 2.56
CA GLY A 169 -10.29 6.74 2.58
C GLY A 169 -11.14 5.94 1.58
N LEU A 170 -11.99 5.05 2.08
CA LEU A 170 -12.90 4.23 1.24
C LEU A 170 -13.85 5.04 0.36
N TRP A 171 -14.18 6.26 0.77
CA TRP A 171 -15.11 7.16 0.07
C TRP A 171 -14.41 8.26 -0.72
N ALA A 172 -13.08 8.23 -0.84
CA ALA A 172 -12.33 9.30 -1.50
C ALA A 172 -12.79 9.56 -2.93
N ARG A 173 -13.16 8.52 -3.68
CA ARG A 173 -13.70 8.62 -5.02
C ARG A 173 -15.02 9.40 -5.05
N GLN A 174 -15.96 9.07 -4.17
CA GLN A 174 -17.27 9.70 -4.08
C GLN A 174 -17.18 11.17 -3.65
N VAL A 175 -16.25 11.49 -2.75
CA VAL A 175 -15.95 12.89 -2.39
C VAL A 175 -15.34 13.64 -3.59
N GLY A 176 -14.53 12.96 -4.42
CA GLY A 176 -14.07 13.52 -5.69
C GLY A 176 -15.23 13.87 -6.64
N TRP A 177 -16.23 12.99 -6.74
CA TRP A 177 -17.41 13.24 -7.57
C TRP A 177 -18.21 14.48 -7.12
N MET A 178 -18.30 14.75 -5.81
CA MET A 178 -18.91 16.00 -5.30
C MET A 178 -18.17 17.24 -5.80
N ALA A 179 -16.87 17.13 -6.02
CA ALA A 179 -16.07 18.21 -6.61
C ALA A 179 -16.02 18.17 -8.15
N GLY A 180 -16.74 17.27 -8.80
CA GLY A 180 -16.74 17.12 -10.26
C GLY A 180 -15.40 16.58 -10.81
N VAL A 181 -14.65 15.81 -10.03
CA VAL A 181 -13.37 15.21 -10.42
C VAL A 181 -13.33 13.73 -10.13
N GLU A 182 -12.52 13.01 -10.90
CA GLU A 182 -12.29 11.59 -10.69
C GLU A 182 -11.02 11.36 -9.85
N ILE A 183 -11.17 10.62 -8.76
CA ILE A 183 -10.05 10.11 -7.95
C ILE A 183 -10.01 8.60 -8.15
N PRO A 184 -8.94 8.03 -8.72
CA PRO A 184 -8.86 6.61 -9.07
C PRO A 184 -8.53 5.75 -7.83
N ALA A 185 -9.37 5.82 -6.81
CA ALA A 185 -9.30 5.00 -5.61
C ALA A 185 -10.38 3.92 -5.67
N GLY A 186 -9.96 2.66 -5.73
CA GLY A 186 -10.81 1.49 -5.61
C GLY A 186 -10.90 0.99 -4.18
N VAL A 187 -11.75 0.01 -3.95
CA VAL A 187 -11.87 -0.70 -2.67
C VAL A 187 -11.80 -2.20 -2.95
N VAL A 188 -11.01 -2.91 -2.16
CA VAL A 188 -10.89 -4.37 -2.22
C VAL A 188 -11.02 -4.96 -0.82
N GLU A 189 -11.30 -6.24 -0.75
CA GLU A 189 -11.28 -7.00 0.50
C GLU A 189 -9.84 -7.32 0.91
N HIS A 190 -9.56 -7.23 2.19
CA HIS A 190 -8.32 -7.71 2.79
C HIS A 190 -8.60 -8.38 4.12
N GLN A 191 -8.04 -9.58 4.32
CA GLN A 191 -8.36 -10.35 5.52
C GLN A 191 -7.14 -10.77 6.32
N TYR A 192 -7.36 -10.93 7.61
CA TYR A 192 -6.45 -11.56 8.55
C TYR A 192 -7.25 -12.29 9.63
N LEU A 193 -6.62 -13.25 10.26
CA LEU A 193 -7.18 -13.92 11.42
C LEU A 193 -6.45 -13.49 12.71
N VAL A 194 -7.12 -13.59 13.83
CA VAL A 194 -6.52 -13.47 15.16
C VAL A 194 -6.72 -14.79 15.90
N THR A 195 -5.64 -15.33 16.44
CA THR A 195 -5.68 -16.57 17.21
C THR A 195 -6.31 -16.39 18.57
N GLU A 196 -6.66 -17.47 19.23
CA GLU A 196 -6.91 -17.44 20.66
C GLU A 196 -5.64 -17.10 21.44
N LYS A 197 -5.82 -16.68 22.71
CA LYS A 197 -4.72 -16.33 23.59
C LYS A 197 -3.99 -17.56 24.08
N SER A 198 -2.66 -17.44 24.21
CA SER A 198 -1.80 -18.47 24.76
C SER A 198 -0.57 -17.84 25.44
N ASP A 199 -0.18 -18.39 26.59
CA ASP A 199 1.04 -18.00 27.28
C ASP A 199 2.32 -18.36 26.50
N ARG A 200 2.20 -19.12 25.41
CA ARG A 200 3.29 -19.47 24.50
C ARG A 200 3.67 -18.32 23.56
N ILE A 201 2.88 -17.27 23.48
CA ILE A 201 3.13 -16.13 22.62
C ILE A 201 3.84 -15.03 23.41
N PRO A 202 5.15 -14.79 23.17
CA PRO A 202 5.88 -13.71 23.82
C PRO A 202 5.31 -12.33 23.44
N ALA A 203 5.25 -11.43 24.40
CA ALA A 203 4.67 -10.10 24.20
C ALA A 203 5.56 -9.13 23.36
N ASN A 204 6.86 -9.47 23.23
CA ASN A 204 7.87 -8.60 22.62
C ASN A 204 8.43 -9.15 21.30
N LEU A 205 7.66 -9.96 20.59
CA LEU A 205 8.08 -10.47 19.28
C LEU A 205 8.14 -9.32 18.26
N PRO A 206 9.11 -9.33 17.34
CA PRO A 206 9.07 -8.46 16.17
C PRO A 206 7.92 -8.85 15.26
N ALA A 207 7.48 -7.90 14.44
CA ALA A 207 6.56 -8.23 13.34
C ALA A 207 7.27 -9.15 12.34
N LEU A 208 6.59 -10.18 11.87
CA LEU A 208 7.11 -11.12 10.88
C LEU A 208 6.51 -10.86 9.50
N ARG A 209 7.32 -10.92 8.47
CA ARG A 209 6.90 -10.92 7.06
C ARG A 209 7.54 -12.09 6.35
N ASP A 210 6.72 -12.97 5.81
CA ASP A 210 7.13 -14.09 4.94
C ASP A 210 6.53 -13.88 3.55
N PRO A 211 7.22 -13.11 2.66
CA PRO A 211 6.67 -12.80 1.35
C PRO A 211 6.56 -14.02 0.42
N ASP A 212 7.41 -15.04 0.60
CA ASP A 212 7.33 -16.27 -0.19
C ASP A 212 6.14 -17.14 0.24
N GLY A 213 5.77 -17.10 1.54
CA GLY A 213 4.54 -17.68 2.07
C GLY A 213 3.29 -16.80 1.90
N GLY A 214 3.47 -15.57 1.40
CA GLY A 214 2.37 -14.64 1.14
C GLY A 214 1.73 -14.03 2.39
N PHE A 215 2.37 -14.09 3.58
CA PHE A 215 1.77 -13.66 4.84
C PHE A 215 2.64 -12.73 5.70
N TYR A 216 1.99 -12.13 6.66
CA TYR A 216 2.61 -11.45 7.80
C TYR A 216 2.03 -11.95 9.11
N ALA A 217 2.80 -11.84 10.17
CA ALA A 217 2.34 -12.10 11.53
C ALA A 217 2.71 -10.93 12.45
N LYS A 218 1.79 -10.58 13.34
CA LYS A 218 1.98 -9.53 14.34
C LYS A 218 1.52 -10.05 15.70
N PRO A 219 2.30 -9.86 16.78
CA PRO A 219 1.82 -10.17 18.12
C PRO A 219 0.67 -9.24 18.52
N GLU A 220 -0.34 -9.83 19.11
CA GLU A 220 -1.41 -9.21 19.86
C GLU A 220 -1.25 -9.60 21.35
N PRO A 221 -1.88 -8.94 22.31
CA PRO A 221 -1.74 -9.33 23.71
C PRO A 221 -2.07 -10.81 23.96
N GLY A 222 -1.02 -11.65 24.02
CA GLY A 222 -1.11 -13.10 24.19
C GLY A 222 -1.60 -13.89 22.97
N ALA A 223 -1.68 -13.28 21.79
CA ALA A 223 -2.18 -13.90 20.55
C ALA A 223 -1.33 -13.50 19.34
N LEU A 224 -1.66 -14.03 18.16
CA LEU A 224 -1.07 -13.63 16.89
C LEU A 224 -2.17 -13.15 15.93
N ALA A 225 -1.94 -12.04 15.26
CA ALA A 225 -2.69 -11.65 14.07
C ALA A 225 -1.91 -12.11 12.83
N ILE A 226 -2.52 -12.94 11.99
CA ILE A 226 -1.94 -13.52 10.78
C ILE A 226 -2.74 -13.02 9.59
N GLY A 227 -2.13 -12.25 8.71
CA GLY A 227 -2.76 -11.75 7.50
C GLY A 227 -1.95 -12.07 6.26
N GLY A 228 -2.59 -12.01 5.11
CA GLY A 228 -1.96 -12.39 3.85
C GLY A 228 -2.25 -11.41 2.72
N TRP A 229 -1.47 -11.59 1.65
CA TRP A 229 -1.66 -10.91 0.37
C TRP A 229 -1.90 -12.01 -0.66
N GLU A 230 -3.16 -12.42 -0.75
CA GLU A 230 -3.61 -13.52 -1.60
C GLU A 230 -3.42 -13.17 -3.09
N ARG A 231 -3.37 -14.19 -3.92
CA ARG A 231 -3.22 -14.03 -5.38
C ARG A 231 -4.40 -13.32 -6.03
N GLN A 232 -5.56 -13.39 -5.40
CA GLN A 232 -6.78 -12.72 -5.84
C GLN A 232 -7.50 -12.14 -4.64
N THR A 233 -8.09 -10.95 -4.82
CA THR A 233 -8.99 -10.32 -3.85
C THR A 233 -10.30 -9.99 -4.54
N ASN A 234 -11.36 -9.78 -3.76
CA ASN A 234 -12.66 -9.35 -4.26
C ASN A 234 -12.72 -7.83 -4.32
N PRO A 235 -12.78 -7.23 -5.52
CA PRO A 235 -12.96 -5.79 -5.63
C PRO A 235 -14.43 -5.42 -5.39
N VAL A 236 -14.63 -4.34 -4.65
CA VAL A 236 -15.94 -3.73 -4.47
C VAL A 236 -16.33 -2.96 -5.73
N ASN A 237 -17.61 -2.98 -6.10
CA ASN A 237 -18.11 -2.36 -7.32
C ASN A 237 -17.65 -0.88 -7.46
N PRO A 238 -16.78 -0.57 -8.44
CA PRO A 238 -16.23 0.78 -8.59
C PRO A 238 -17.21 1.76 -9.27
N ILE A 239 -18.37 1.31 -9.75
CA ILE A 239 -19.35 2.17 -10.42
C ILE A 239 -20.13 2.99 -9.38
N GLU A 240 -20.60 2.33 -8.34
CA GLU A 240 -21.44 2.95 -7.31
C GLU A 240 -20.64 3.52 -6.14
N GLY A 241 -19.38 3.09 -6.00
CA GLY A 241 -18.54 3.40 -4.88
C GLY A 241 -18.89 2.59 -3.62
N PHE A 242 -18.21 2.87 -2.52
CA PHE A 242 -18.43 2.17 -1.26
C PHE A 242 -19.62 2.77 -0.51
N PRO A 243 -20.57 1.98 0.02
CA PRO A 243 -21.77 2.51 0.68
C PRO A 243 -21.45 3.44 1.86
N TRP A 244 -22.08 4.59 1.92
CA TRP A 244 -21.83 5.60 2.96
C TRP A 244 -22.14 5.09 4.38
N ALA A 245 -23.13 4.21 4.51
CA ALA A 245 -23.53 3.63 5.80
C ALA A 245 -22.55 2.58 6.36
N ASN A 246 -21.57 2.15 5.57
CA ASN A 246 -20.66 1.05 5.94
C ASN A 246 -19.41 1.57 6.68
N GLU A 247 -19.59 2.38 7.72
CA GLU A 247 -18.47 2.98 8.48
C GLU A 247 -17.70 1.96 9.32
N ARG A 248 -18.40 0.94 9.86
CA ARG A 248 -17.83 -0.21 10.57
C ARG A 248 -18.35 -1.49 9.95
N PHE A 249 -17.84 -1.78 8.76
CA PHE A 249 -18.29 -2.91 7.96
C PHE A 249 -17.17 -3.92 7.78
N LEU A 250 -17.50 -5.20 7.89
CA LEU A 250 -16.66 -6.33 7.50
C LEU A 250 -17.46 -7.22 6.56
N PHE A 251 -16.76 -7.79 5.61
CA PHE A 251 -17.26 -8.90 4.81
C PHE A 251 -17.22 -10.20 5.63
N ASP A 252 -17.91 -11.22 5.17
CA ASP A 252 -17.76 -12.56 5.71
C ASP A 252 -16.31 -13.05 5.48
N GLY A 253 -15.81 -13.89 6.39
CA GLY A 253 -14.49 -14.49 6.22
C GLY A 253 -14.50 -15.49 5.06
N ASP A 254 -13.53 -15.36 4.16
CA ASP A 254 -13.35 -16.26 3.02
C ASP A 254 -12.27 -17.30 3.37
N MET A 255 -12.71 -18.52 3.67
CA MET A 255 -11.83 -19.59 4.13
C MET A 255 -10.90 -20.10 3.03
N ASP A 256 -11.32 -20.09 1.77
CA ASP A 256 -10.50 -20.56 0.65
C ASP A 256 -9.34 -19.57 0.41
N ARG A 257 -9.62 -18.28 0.41
CA ARG A 257 -8.60 -17.24 0.33
C ARG A 257 -7.69 -17.22 1.56
N LEU A 258 -8.25 -17.46 2.75
CA LEU A 258 -7.48 -17.53 3.98
C LEU A 258 -6.48 -18.68 3.95
N ALA A 259 -6.86 -19.84 3.42
CA ALA A 259 -6.00 -21.02 3.31
C ALA A 259 -4.71 -20.72 2.50
N GLU A 260 -4.77 -19.87 1.46
CA GLU A 260 -3.62 -19.55 0.62
C GLU A 260 -2.41 -19.03 1.42
N PHE A 261 -2.64 -18.28 2.49
CA PHE A 261 -1.55 -17.74 3.32
C PHE A 261 -1.47 -18.39 4.70
N PHE A 262 -2.55 -18.99 5.19
CA PHE A 262 -2.56 -19.60 6.53
C PHE A 262 -1.86 -20.96 6.56
N GLU A 263 -1.95 -21.75 5.51
CA GLU A 263 -1.19 -23.01 5.39
C GLU A 263 0.34 -22.78 5.41
N PRO A 264 0.91 -21.85 4.61
CA PRO A 264 2.31 -21.46 4.75
C PRO A 264 2.64 -20.88 6.14
N ALA A 265 1.71 -20.11 6.74
CA ALA A 265 1.92 -19.59 8.09
C ALA A 265 2.00 -20.68 9.15
N MET A 266 1.19 -21.73 9.07
CA MET A 266 1.29 -22.90 9.99
C MET A 266 2.62 -23.64 9.85
N HIS A 267 3.16 -23.74 8.64
CA HIS A 267 4.49 -24.31 8.43
C HIS A 267 5.57 -23.43 9.09
N ARG A 268 5.50 -22.11 8.86
CA ARG A 268 6.48 -21.16 9.41
C ARG A 268 6.38 -20.94 10.90
N LEU A 269 5.19 -21.00 11.45
CA LEU A 269 4.86 -20.80 12.86
C LEU A 269 4.13 -22.05 13.38
N PRO A 270 4.86 -23.15 13.72
CA PRO A 270 4.23 -24.42 14.14
C PRO A 270 3.29 -24.27 15.34
N VAL A 271 3.50 -23.27 16.19
CA VAL A 271 2.63 -22.95 17.30
C VAL A 271 1.17 -22.72 16.88
N LEU A 272 0.91 -22.29 15.64
CA LEU A 272 -0.44 -22.07 15.11
C LEU A 272 -1.26 -23.37 15.04
N GLY A 273 -0.62 -24.52 14.88
CA GLY A 273 -1.29 -25.83 14.92
C GLY A 273 -1.89 -26.19 16.27
N GLU A 274 -1.53 -25.45 17.33
CA GLU A 274 -2.01 -25.69 18.70
C GLU A 274 -2.95 -24.54 19.19
N LEU A 275 -3.14 -23.49 18.37
CA LEU A 275 -3.97 -22.34 18.72
C LEU A 275 -5.31 -22.39 18.00
N GLY A 276 -6.39 -22.11 18.73
CA GLY A 276 -7.70 -21.88 18.14
C GLY A 276 -7.75 -20.56 17.36
N MET A 277 -8.68 -20.47 16.42
CA MET A 277 -8.99 -19.25 15.70
C MET A 277 -10.06 -18.47 16.48
N ARG A 278 -9.74 -17.26 16.94
CA ARG A 278 -10.68 -16.40 17.67
C ARG A 278 -11.62 -15.65 16.74
N THR A 279 -11.08 -15.08 15.67
CA THR A 279 -11.86 -14.27 14.72
C THR A 279 -11.13 -14.08 13.40
N ILE A 280 -11.90 -13.93 12.34
CA ILE A 280 -11.44 -13.46 11.04
C ILE A 280 -11.93 -12.03 10.85
N ILE A 281 -11.05 -11.18 10.40
CA ILE A 281 -11.34 -9.80 10.01
C ILE A 281 -11.17 -9.72 8.50
N ASN A 282 -12.25 -9.61 7.74
CA ASN A 282 -12.23 -9.36 6.30
C ASN A 282 -12.81 -7.98 6.04
N GLY A 283 -11.94 -7.00 5.89
CA GLY A 283 -12.31 -5.60 5.82
C GLY A 283 -12.04 -4.93 4.48
N PRO A 284 -12.80 -3.88 4.14
CA PRO A 284 -12.55 -3.08 2.97
C PRO A 284 -11.28 -2.23 3.12
N ILE A 285 -10.38 -2.26 2.13
CA ILE A 285 -9.22 -1.37 2.09
C ILE A 285 -9.22 -0.55 0.79
N PRO A 286 -8.83 0.74 0.85
CA PRO A 286 -8.71 1.55 -0.35
C PRO A 286 -7.38 1.25 -1.06
N ILE A 287 -7.43 1.16 -2.40
CA ILE A 287 -6.27 0.89 -3.23
C ILE A 287 -6.31 1.70 -4.53
N SER A 288 -5.15 2.15 -5.01
CA SER A 288 -5.00 2.81 -6.31
C SER A 288 -4.71 1.82 -7.45
N PRO A 289 -4.77 2.22 -8.72
CA PRO A 289 -4.47 1.35 -9.85
C PRO A 289 -3.05 0.79 -9.92
N ASP A 290 -2.11 1.39 -9.20
CA ASP A 290 -0.71 0.95 -9.12
C ASP A 290 -0.28 0.51 -7.72
N GLY A 291 -1.23 0.51 -6.75
CA GLY A 291 -0.97 0.13 -5.36
C GLY A 291 -0.30 1.22 -4.51
N GLU A 292 0.20 2.29 -5.13
CA GLU A 292 0.86 3.39 -4.43
C GLU A 292 -0.14 4.44 -3.92
N PRO A 293 0.15 5.16 -2.84
CA PRO A 293 -0.74 6.20 -2.32
C PRO A 293 -1.11 7.28 -3.36
N ILE A 294 -2.25 7.92 -3.18
CA ILE A 294 -2.69 9.08 -3.96
C ILE A 294 -2.58 10.33 -3.09
N MET A 295 -1.70 11.26 -3.47
CA MET A 295 -1.46 12.51 -2.75
C MET A 295 -1.39 13.71 -3.70
N GLY A 296 -1.50 14.92 -3.13
CA GLY A 296 -1.20 16.17 -3.83
C GLY A 296 -2.39 16.87 -4.46
N PRO A 297 -2.13 17.96 -5.24
CA PRO A 297 -3.15 18.79 -5.82
C PRO A 297 -3.95 18.06 -6.89
N VAL A 298 -5.29 18.14 -6.79
CA VAL A 298 -6.19 17.43 -7.69
C VAL A 298 -6.39 18.23 -8.98
N PRO A 299 -6.13 17.68 -10.17
CA PRO A 299 -6.32 18.38 -11.43
C PRO A 299 -7.75 18.88 -11.62
N GLY A 300 -7.89 20.12 -12.13
CA GLY A 300 -9.19 20.73 -12.42
C GLY A 300 -9.88 21.40 -11.22
N VAL A 301 -9.25 21.35 -10.01
CA VAL A 301 -9.73 22.08 -8.83
C VAL A 301 -8.54 22.66 -8.07
N SER A 302 -8.38 23.98 -8.15
CA SER A 302 -7.15 24.67 -7.73
C SER A 302 -6.84 24.61 -6.22
N ASN A 303 -7.84 24.34 -5.38
CA ASN A 303 -7.71 24.28 -3.93
C ASN A 303 -8.13 22.93 -3.31
N LEU A 304 -8.19 21.88 -4.13
CA LEU A 304 -8.44 20.51 -3.65
C LEU A 304 -7.16 19.71 -3.66
N PHE A 305 -6.87 19.09 -2.53
CA PHE A 305 -5.78 18.12 -2.39
C PHE A 305 -6.34 16.74 -2.07
N ALA A 306 -5.65 15.70 -2.52
CA ALA A 306 -5.95 14.31 -2.19
C ALA A 306 -4.93 13.75 -1.20
N ALA A 307 -5.38 12.89 -0.28
CA ALA A 307 -4.56 12.03 0.58
C ALA A 307 -5.33 10.74 0.86
N CYS A 308 -5.26 9.76 -0.05
CA CYS A 308 -6.09 8.57 0.02
C CYS A 308 -5.41 7.35 -0.64
N ALA A 309 -6.12 6.23 -0.66
CA ALA A 309 -5.65 4.95 -1.22
C ALA A 309 -4.31 4.45 -0.65
N PHE A 310 -4.08 4.66 0.63
CA PHE A 310 -2.91 4.16 1.33
C PHE A 310 -3.12 2.71 1.77
N THR A 311 -2.45 1.76 1.19
CA THR A 311 -2.42 0.37 1.66
C THR A 311 -1.63 0.21 2.97
N SER A 312 -0.64 1.08 3.21
CA SER A 312 0.13 1.19 4.45
C SER A 312 -0.13 2.50 5.19
N GLY A 313 -1.40 2.95 5.23
CA GLY A 313 -1.79 4.28 5.72
C GLY A 313 -1.42 4.57 7.17
N ILE A 314 -1.49 3.58 8.04
CA ILE A 314 -1.08 3.72 9.45
C ILE A 314 0.41 4.07 9.52
N ALA A 315 1.27 3.29 8.87
CA ALA A 315 2.71 3.49 8.87
C ALA A 315 3.15 4.80 8.20
N ALA A 316 2.42 5.27 7.18
CA ALA A 316 2.75 6.49 6.43
C ALA A 316 2.14 7.77 7.02
N SER A 317 1.23 7.66 7.99
CA SER A 317 0.30 8.75 8.37
C SER A 317 0.99 10.06 8.77
N GLY A 318 2.01 10.00 9.61
CA GLY A 318 2.74 11.18 10.08
C GLY A 318 3.50 11.90 8.97
N GLY A 319 4.31 11.15 8.23
CA GLY A 319 5.12 11.72 7.14
C GLY A 319 4.27 12.21 5.96
N ALA A 320 3.20 11.48 5.62
CA ALA A 320 2.26 11.91 4.59
C ALA A 320 1.56 13.21 5.00
N GLY A 321 1.12 13.31 6.26
CA GLY A 321 0.52 14.52 6.82
C GLY A 321 1.47 15.72 6.76
N LYS A 322 2.73 15.53 7.15
CA LYS A 322 3.79 16.56 7.08
C LYS A 322 4.04 17.02 5.65
N ALA A 323 4.25 16.08 4.73
CA ALA A 323 4.49 16.40 3.32
C ALA A 323 3.31 17.13 2.68
N LEU A 324 2.08 16.71 2.99
CA LEU A 324 0.88 17.37 2.48
C LEU A 324 0.72 18.78 3.06
N ALA A 325 0.99 18.98 4.36
CA ALA A 325 0.97 20.30 4.98
C ALA A 325 1.97 21.24 4.32
N ASN A 326 3.22 20.78 4.09
CA ASN A 326 4.20 21.56 3.34
C ASN A 326 3.72 21.91 1.93
N TRP A 327 3.11 20.95 1.25
CA TRP A 327 2.60 21.16 -0.12
C TRP A 327 1.52 22.23 -0.16
N ILE A 328 0.60 22.21 0.80
CA ILE A 328 -0.47 23.21 0.92
C ILE A 328 0.09 24.59 1.29
N MET A 329 1.02 24.65 2.23
CA MET A 329 1.53 25.92 2.76
C MET A 329 2.58 26.59 1.87
N HIS A 330 3.38 25.79 1.16
CA HIS A 330 4.58 26.27 0.44
C HIS A 330 4.54 25.94 -1.06
N GLY A 331 3.55 25.17 -1.54
CA GLY A 331 3.48 24.71 -2.92
C GLY A 331 4.45 23.57 -3.26
N ASP A 332 5.20 23.06 -2.27
CA ASP A 332 6.19 22.01 -2.42
C ASP A 332 6.13 21.05 -1.21
N PRO A 333 6.05 19.73 -1.42
CA PRO A 333 5.97 18.76 -0.33
C PRO A 333 7.28 18.57 0.45
N GLY A 334 8.40 19.14 -0.03
CA GLY A 334 9.74 18.95 0.53
C GLY A 334 10.41 17.63 0.16
N LEU A 335 9.74 16.80 -0.65
CA LEU A 335 10.20 15.50 -1.13
C LEU A 335 9.73 15.29 -2.58
N ASP A 336 10.49 14.56 -3.37
CA ASP A 336 10.00 14.11 -4.68
C ASP A 336 8.92 13.02 -4.48
N LEU A 337 7.66 13.44 -4.55
CA LEU A 337 6.48 12.58 -4.40
C LEU A 337 5.82 12.24 -5.73
N TRP A 338 6.53 12.31 -6.85
CA TRP A 338 5.97 12.01 -8.17
C TRP A 338 5.25 10.65 -8.20
N ALA A 339 5.82 9.63 -7.56
CA ALA A 339 5.22 8.30 -7.49
C ALA A 339 3.87 8.26 -6.76
N PHE A 340 3.55 9.26 -5.94
CA PHE A 340 2.31 9.36 -5.16
C PHE A 340 1.40 10.49 -5.65
N ASP A 341 1.91 11.37 -6.49
CA ASP A 341 1.16 12.51 -7.02
C ASP A 341 -0.04 12.02 -7.84
N ILE A 342 -1.24 12.52 -7.52
CA ILE A 342 -2.47 12.17 -8.25
C ILE A 342 -2.36 12.47 -9.75
N ARG A 343 -1.52 13.45 -10.15
CA ARG A 343 -1.29 13.83 -11.55
C ARG A 343 -0.64 12.74 -12.40
N ARG A 344 -0.12 11.66 -11.79
CA ARG A 344 0.32 10.45 -12.53
C ARG A 344 -0.84 9.71 -13.18
N PHE A 345 -2.05 9.98 -12.74
CA PHE A 345 -3.27 9.39 -13.29
C PHE A 345 -3.99 10.37 -14.22
N GLY A 346 -4.56 9.85 -15.29
CA GLY A 346 -5.49 10.58 -16.16
C GLY A 346 -6.90 9.98 -16.05
N PRO A 347 -7.90 10.57 -16.73
CA PRO A 347 -9.30 10.15 -16.61
C PRO A 347 -9.57 8.66 -16.85
N LEU A 348 -8.78 8.01 -17.72
CA LEU A 348 -8.96 6.58 -18.01
C LEU A 348 -8.73 5.69 -16.79
N HIS A 349 -7.85 6.09 -15.86
CA HIS A 349 -7.48 5.30 -14.70
C HIS A 349 -8.62 5.20 -13.67
N ALA A 350 -9.58 6.11 -13.73
CA ALA A 350 -10.78 6.10 -12.92
C ALA A 350 -11.94 5.30 -13.58
N GLY A 351 -11.76 4.83 -14.81
CA GLY A 351 -12.74 3.97 -15.47
C GLY A 351 -12.96 2.67 -14.67
N ALA A 352 -14.23 2.29 -14.45
CA ALA A 352 -14.59 1.20 -13.53
C ALA A 352 -13.82 -0.10 -13.81
N ARG A 353 -13.77 -0.54 -15.06
CA ARG A 353 -13.07 -1.77 -15.44
C ARG A 353 -11.56 -1.65 -15.23
N PHE A 354 -10.98 -0.51 -15.62
CA PHE A 354 -9.53 -0.30 -15.44
C PHE A 354 -9.16 -0.33 -13.96
N LEU A 355 -9.92 0.39 -13.14
CA LEU A 355 -9.70 0.45 -11.70
C LEU A 355 -9.87 -0.93 -11.04
N HIS A 356 -10.90 -1.68 -11.42
CA HIS A 356 -11.14 -3.03 -10.96
C HIS A 356 -9.96 -3.97 -11.26
N ASP A 357 -9.59 -4.10 -12.53
CA ASP A 357 -8.56 -5.05 -12.96
C ASP A 357 -7.18 -4.69 -12.36
N ARG A 358 -6.85 -3.40 -12.30
CA ARG A 358 -5.60 -2.90 -11.72
C ARG A 358 -5.54 -3.04 -10.21
N ALA A 359 -6.64 -2.80 -9.51
CA ALA A 359 -6.71 -2.96 -8.06
C ALA A 359 -6.40 -4.40 -7.64
N VAL A 360 -6.98 -5.39 -8.35
CA VAL A 360 -6.72 -6.81 -8.08
C VAL A 360 -5.26 -7.17 -8.36
N GLU A 361 -4.71 -6.74 -9.50
CA GLU A 361 -3.31 -7.03 -9.84
C GLU A 361 -2.34 -6.37 -8.86
N SER A 362 -2.54 -5.10 -8.52
CA SER A 362 -1.67 -4.38 -7.58
C SER A 362 -1.71 -4.98 -6.18
N TYR A 363 -2.87 -5.46 -5.75
CA TYR A 363 -3.03 -6.20 -4.50
C TYR A 363 -2.23 -7.51 -4.52
N SER A 364 -2.41 -8.34 -5.55
CA SER A 364 -1.77 -9.65 -5.66
C SER A 364 -0.24 -9.57 -5.75
N LYS A 365 0.28 -8.46 -6.28
CA LYS A 365 1.73 -8.23 -6.42
C LYS A 365 2.40 -7.61 -5.19
N TYR A 366 1.68 -7.35 -4.10
CA TYR A 366 2.25 -6.66 -2.94
C TYR A 366 3.44 -7.39 -2.31
N TYR A 367 3.43 -8.72 -2.28
CA TYR A 367 4.53 -9.56 -1.82
C TYR A 367 5.29 -10.27 -2.94
N ALA A 368 4.91 -10.08 -4.18
CA ALA A 368 5.64 -10.64 -5.31
C ALA A 368 7.06 -10.06 -5.41
N ILE A 369 7.98 -10.85 -5.96
CA ILE A 369 9.29 -10.34 -6.34
C ILE A 369 9.09 -9.39 -7.52
N HIS A 370 9.55 -8.15 -7.39
CA HIS A 370 9.51 -7.17 -8.47
C HIS A 370 10.74 -7.32 -9.35
N TRP A 371 10.54 -7.92 -10.51
CA TRP A 371 11.61 -8.12 -11.48
C TRP A 371 12.01 -6.81 -12.18
N PRO A 372 13.29 -6.62 -12.53
CA PRO A 372 13.71 -5.45 -13.30
C PRO A 372 12.95 -5.33 -14.62
N GLY A 373 12.32 -4.16 -14.84
CA GLY A 373 11.54 -3.89 -16.06
C GLY A 373 10.15 -4.53 -16.09
N GLU A 374 9.71 -5.18 -15.01
CA GLU A 374 8.35 -5.71 -14.90
C GLU A 374 7.33 -4.58 -14.92
N GLU A 375 6.28 -4.76 -15.70
CA GLU A 375 5.14 -3.85 -15.80
C GLU A 375 3.83 -4.60 -15.48
N LEU A 376 2.81 -3.84 -15.08
CA LEU A 376 1.49 -4.41 -14.79
C LEU A 376 0.85 -4.94 -16.09
N GLU A 377 0.20 -6.10 -16.01
CA GLU A 377 -0.29 -6.85 -17.15
C GLU A 377 -1.80 -6.73 -17.38
N SER A 378 -2.58 -6.34 -16.37
CA SER A 378 -4.03 -6.14 -16.50
C SER A 378 -4.38 -4.83 -17.19
N ALA A 379 -5.63 -4.67 -17.58
CA ALA A 379 -6.20 -3.46 -18.20
C ALA A 379 -5.37 -2.92 -19.37
N ARG A 380 -4.84 -3.82 -20.21
CA ARG A 380 -3.98 -3.50 -21.36
C ARG A 380 -4.81 -3.04 -22.56
N GLY A 381 -4.13 -2.35 -23.47
CA GLY A 381 -4.70 -1.95 -24.76
C GLY A 381 -5.69 -0.78 -24.70
N VAL A 382 -5.77 -0.04 -23.59
CA VAL A 382 -6.72 1.06 -23.39
C VAL A 382 -6.36 2.27 -24.25
N ARG A 383 -5.07 2.61 -24.33
CA ARG A 383 -4.55 3.66 -25.21
C ARG A 383 -3.56 3.07 -26.20
N ARG A 384 -3.83 3.26 -27.47
CA ARG A 384 -2.99 2.77 -28.56
C ARG A 384 -2.63 3.92 -29.52
N SER A 385 -1.38 3.97 -29.94
CA SER A 385 -0.98 4.88 -31.02
C SER A 385 -1.53 4.40 -32.38
N PRO A 386 -1.61 5.24 -33.39
CA PRO A 386 -1.95 4.82 -34.75
C PRO A 386 -1.02 3.73 -35.30
N LEU A 387 0.21 3.65 -34.82
CA LEU A 387 1.21 2.65 -35.23
C LEU A 387 1.08 1.32 -34.48
N TYR A 388 0.23 1.19 -33.46
CA TYR A 388 0.15 0.01 -32.62
C TYR A 388 -0.04 -1.30 -33.43
N ALA A 389 -0.98 -1.33 -34.36
CA ALA A 389 -1.25 -2.52 -35.17
C ALA A 389 -0.07 -2.90 -36.06
N THR A 390 0.55 -1.91 -36.69
CA THR A 390 1.74 -2.10 -37.54
C THR A 390 2.92 -2.65 -36.74
N LEU A 391 3.23 -2.04 -35.59
CA LEU A 391 4.31 -2.50 -34.72
C LEU A 391 4.04 -3.90 -34.16
N LYS A 392 2.79 -4.19 -33.80
CA LYS A 392 2.39 -5.53 -33.32
C LYS A 392 2.62 -6.58 -34.41
N ALA A 393 2.25 -6.28 -35.64
CA ALA A 393 2.48 -7.19 -36.79
C ALA A 393 3.97 -7.40 -37.07
N GLN A 394 4.83 -6.45 -36.71
CA GLN A 394 6.27 -6.56 -36.80
C GLN A 394 6.94 -7.27 -35.61
N GLY A 395 6.16 -7.83 -34.71
CA GLY A 395 6.68 -8.57 -33.55
C GLY A 395 6.91 -7.72 -32.30
N ALA A 396 6.37 -6.50 -32.24
CA ALA A 396 6.52 -5.67 -31.04
C ALA A 396 5.90 -6.31 -29.80
N VAL A 397 6.66 -6.34 -28.73
CA VAL A 397 6.19 -6.64 -27.36
C VAL A 397 5.97 -5.31 -26.67
N PHE A 398 4.75 -5.14 -26.13
CA PHE A 398 4.30 -3.86 -25.61
C PHE A 398 4.33 -3.82 -24.09
N GLY A 399 4.80 -2.70 -23.55
CA GLY A 399 4.57 -2.28 -22.18
C GLY A 399 3.52 -1.17 -22.09
N SER A 400 3.09 -0.85 -20.87
CA SER A 400 2.11 0.19 -20.61
C SER A 400 2.74 1.34 -19.81
N LYS A 401 2.74 2.55 -20.38
CA LYS A 401 3.16 3.77 -19.70
C LYS A 401 2.00 4.77 -19.66
N PHE A 402 1.49 5.11 -18.47
CA PHE A 402 0.30 5.96 -18.30
C PHE A 402 -0.90 5.52 -19.15
N GLY A 403 -1.11 4.21 -19.23
CA GLY A 403 -2.14 3.59 -20.04
C GLY A 403 -1.86 3.52 -21.56
N TRP A 404 -0.79 4.12 -22.03
CA TRP A 404 -0.36 4.01 -23.42
C TRP A 404 0.42 2.72 -23.67
N GLU A 405 0.01 1.95 -24.67
CA GLU A 405 0.81 0.85 -25.19
C GLU A 405 2.00 1.39 -25.95
N ARG A 406 3.21 1.02 -25.53
CA ARG A 406 4.45 1.34 -26.24
C ARG A 406 5.24 0.07 -26.52
N ALA A 407 5.87 0.00 -27.68
CA ALA A 407 6.77 -1.09 -28.00
C ALA A 407 8.02 -0.99 -27.13
N ASN A 408 8.25 -1.97 -26.27
CA ASN A 408 9.44 -2.09 -25.46
C ASN A 408 10.58 -2.73 -26.26
N TRP A 409 10.27 -3.76 -27.05
CA TRP A 409 11.21 -4.46 -27.92
C TRP A 409 10.46 -5.22 -29.03
N PHE A 410 11.21 -5.84 -29.93
CA PHE A 410 10.64 -6.61 -31.04
C PHE A 410 11.14 -8.05 -31.01
N SER A 411 10.23 -9.01 -31.07
CA SER A 411 10.51 -10.43 -31.20
C SER A 411 10.91 -10.77 -32.64
N TYR A 412 11.92 -11.63 -32.80
CA TYR A 412 12.39 -12.12 -34.09
C TYR A 412 12.58 -13.64 -34.06
N GLY A 413 12.24 -14.28 -35.16
CA GLY A 413 12.38 -15.73 -35.31
C GLY A 413 11.55 -16.47 -34.28
N ASP A 414 12.17 -17.40 -33.57
CA ASP A 414 11.52 -18.29 -32.60
C ASP A 414 11.38 -17.68 -31.18
N ILE A 415 11.75 -16.42 -30.99
CA ILE A 415 11.63 -15.74 -29.68
C ILE A 415 10.14 -15.45 -29.45
N PRO A 416 9.54 -15.88 -28.31
CA PRO A 416 8.15 -15.59 -27.98
C PRO A 416 7.88 -14.08 -27.93
N GLN A 417 6.74 -13.65 -28.50
CA GLN A 417 6.30 -12.24 -28.46
C GLN A 417 5.67 -11.88 -27.10
N GLN A 418 6.44 -12.12 -26.04
CA GLN A 418 6.04 -11.82 -24.66
C GLN A 418 7.24 -11.50 -23.80
N ASP A 419 7.07 -10.70 -22.75
CA ASP A 419 8.08 -10.49 -21.74
C ASP A 419 8.25 -11.74 -20.86
N VAL A 420 9.50 -12.09 -20.56
CA VAL A 420 9.86 -13.18 -19.65
C VAL A 420 10.85 -12.64 -18.63
N TYR A 421 10.45 -12.67 -17.36
CA TYR A 421 11.27 -12.20 -16.25
C TYR A 421 12.03 -13.37 -15.64
N VAL A 422 13.37 -13.36 -15.73
CA VAL A 422 14.24 -14.53 -15.43
C VAL A 422 15.22 -14.29 -14.27
N GLY A 423 14.93 -13.37 -13.39
CA GLY A 423 15.72 -13.12 -12.18
C GLY A 423 16.39 -11.74 -12.12
N HIS A 424 16.94 -11.42 -10.95
CA HIS A 424 17.51 -10.10 -10.65
C HIS A 424 18.77 -9.73 -11.44
N ASN A 425 19.52 -10.71 -11.88
CA ASN A 425 20.81 -10.52 -12.59
C ASN A 425 20.73 -10.72 -14.10
N ARG A 426 19.55 -11.06 -14.61
CA ARG A 426 19.33 -11.17 -16.05
C ARG A 426 18.40 -10.06 -16.47
N THR A 427 18.88 -9.21 -17.35
CA THR A 427 18.00 -8.40 -18.17
C THR A 427 16.94 -9.31 -18.78
N SER A 428 15.67 -8.91 -18.73
CA SER A 428 14.59 -9.60 -19.44
C SER A 428 15.05 -9.94 -20.86
N LEU A 429 14.50 -10.96 -21.49
CA LEU A 429 14.79 -11.25 -22.90
C LEU A 429 14.67 -9.99 -23.78
N SER A 430 13.85 -9.02 -23.35
CA SER A 430 13.76 -7.67 -23.90
C SER A 430 15.12 -6.96 -24.02
N ALA A 431 16.01 -7.08 -23.05
CA ALA A 431 17.32 -6.40 -23.12
C ALA A 431 18.34 -7.14 -23.99
N VAL A 432 18.19 -8.44 -24.18
CA VAL A 432 19.07 -9.23 -25.08
C VAL A 432 18.72 -8.97 -26.55
N SER A 433 17.44 -8.69 -26.84
CA SER A 433 16.96 -8.46 -28.22
C SER A 433 17.23 -7.04 -28.74
N THR A 434 17.41 -6.06 -27.86
CA THR A 434 17.69 -4.66 -28.24
C THR A 434 19.10 -4.45 -28.82
N TRP A 435 19.98 -5.44 -28.73
CA TRP A 435 21.39 -5.34 -29.20
C TRP A 435 21.67 -6.03 -30.54
N ARG A 436 20.66 -6.32 -31.34
CA ARG A 436 20.92 -6.65 -32.75
C ARG A 436 20.91 -5.35 -33.58
N PRO A 437 21.98 -5.07 -34.35
CA PRO A 437 21.99 -3.92 -35.23
C PRO A 437 20.77 -4.01 -36.15
N ALA A 438 20.00 -2.93 -36.21
CA ALA A 438 18.92 -2.78 -37.18
C ALA A 438 19.46 -3.15 -38.56
N ARG A 439 18.76 -4.02 -39.31
CA ARG A 439 19.10 -4.18 -40.71
C ARG A 439 18.96 -2.82 -41.38
N PRO A 440 19.91 -2.41 -42.22
CA PRO A 440 19.75 -1.17 -42.97
C PRO A 440 18.45 -1.23 -43.75
N TRP A 441 17.73 -0.13 -43.71
CA TRP A 441 16.47 0.03 -44.46
C TRP A 441 16.77 -0.20 -45.94
N SER A 442 16.26 -1.26 -46.55
CA SER A 442 16.23 -1.52 -47.98
C SER A 442 15.00 -0.91 -48.60
#